data_69fa0641411fec074b6babccc23cabe6
#
_entry.id   69fa0641411fec074b6babccc23cabe6
#
_cell.length_a   1.000
_cell.length_b   1.000
_cell.length_c   1.000
_cell.angle_alpha   90.00
_cell.angle_beta   90.00
_cell.angle_gamma   90.00
#
_symmetry.space_group_name_H-M   'P 1'
#
loop_
_entity.id
_entity.type
_entity.pdbx_description
1 polymer ?
#
loop_
_entity_poly.entity_id
_entity_poly.type
_entity_poly.pdbx_seq_one_letter_code
_entity_poly.pdbx_strand_id
1 'polypeptide(L)'
;MNDFWIYFNIGLNHVLDFNAYDHMIFLLALTLPYDAKAWKRLLILVSIFTLGHTISLFLSVFDVVKIKPTMVEILIPITILITAIYNLISQGKKGKNDSLSFVGFVTLFFGIIHGLGFSGYFNSILPGNATDKLWPLLEFALGIETAQITIVILALIIGYVVQTLFKFSKRDWILSVSSFI
;
A
#
# COMPACT_ATOMS: atom_id res chain seq x y z
N MET A 1 24.03 -12.46 12.21
CA MET A 1 22.57 -12.13 12.16
C MET A 1 22.11 -12.63 10.81
N ASN A 2 21.02 -13.40 10.75
CA ASN A 2 20.56 -13.90 9.46
C ASN A 2 20.16 -12.71 8.59
N ASP A 3 20.63 -12.66 7.36
CA ASP A 3 20.39 -11.57 6.42
C ASP A 3 18.91 -11.30 6.18
N PHE A 4 18.07 -12.32 6.40
CA PHE A 4 16.60 -12.25 6.38
C PHE A 4 16.04 -11.06 7.18
N TRP A 5 16.44 -10.89 8.43
CA TRP A 5 15.91 -9.84 9.29
C TRP A 5 16.30 -8.44 8.84
N ILE A 6 17.40 -8.29 8.10
CA ILE A 6 17.86 -7.01 7.59
C ILE A 6 16.85 -6.49 6.57
N TYR A 7 16.60 -7.24 5.49
CA TYR A 7 15.70 -6.80 4.43
C TYR A 7 14.23 -6.81 4.84
N PHE A 8 13.83 -7.76 5.67
CA PHE A 8 12.50 -7.78 6.27
C PHE A 8 12.23 -6.49 7.06
N ASN A 9 13.15 -6.08 7.95
CA ASN A 9 12.99 -4.86 8.73
C ASN A 9 13.06 -3.59 7.84
N ILE A 10 13.86 -3.58 6.79
CA ILE A 10 13.86 -2.47 5.83
C ILE A 10 12.47 -2.35 5.19
N GLY A 11 11.86 -3.45 4.75
CA GLY A 11 10.51 -3.46 4.19
C GLY A 11 9.44 -3.04 5.19
N LEU A 12 9.52 -3.55 6.41
CA LEU A 12 8.61 -3.17 7.50
C LEU A 12 8.68 -1.67 7.79
N ASN A 13 9.89 -1.15 7.99
CA ASN A 13 10.11 0.26 8.31
C ASN A 13 9.77 1.18 7.14
N HIS A 14 10.00 0.75 5.88
CA HIS A 14 9.65 1.52 4.72
C HIS A 14 8.16 1.90 4.68
N VAL A 15 7.28 0.98 5.05
CA VAL A 15 5.82 1.24 5.08
C VAL A 15 5.40 1.97 6.36
N LEU A 16 6.10 1.76 7.48
CA LEU A 16 5.80 2.38 8.77
C LEU A 16 6.56 3.70 9.01
N ASP A 17 7.29 4.21 8.02
CA ASP A 17 8.02 5.46 8.15
C ASP A 17 7.06 6.65 8.17
N PHE A 18 7.02 7.36 9.31
CA PHE A 18 6.22 8.58 9.47
C PHE A 18 6.74 9.78 8.66
N ASN A 19 7.94 9.72 8.10
CA ASN A 19 8.45 10.75 7.20
C ASN A 19 8.07 10.47 5.74
N ALA A 20 7.70 9.22 5.42
CA ALA A 20 7.25 8.77 4.10
C ALA A 20 5.88 8.07 4.25
N TYR A 21 4.89 8.83 4.70
CA TYR A 21 3.56 8.34 5.09
C TYR A 21 2.63 7.95 3.93
N ASP A 22 3.11 7.98 2.70
CA ASP A 22 2.31 7.70 1.50
C ASP A 22 1.59 6.35 1.56
N HIS A 23 2.32 5.29 1.97
CA HIS A 23 1.75 3.96 2.13
C HIS A 23 0.65 3.93 3.19
N MET A 24 0.87 4.60 4.34
CA MET A 24 -0.12 4.64 5.42
C MET A 24 -1.39 5.33 4.98
N ILE A 25 -1.28 6.49 4.32
CA ILE A 25 -2.44 7.24 3.82
C ILE A 25 -3.16 6.45 2.72
N PHE A 26 -2.41 5.85 1.78
CA PHE A 26 -3.01 5.02 0.73
C PHE A 26 -3.80 3.84 1.31
N LEU A 27 -3.20 3.10 2.25
CA LEU A 27 -3.84 1.95 2.89
C LEU A 27 -5.05 2.37 3.73
N LEU A 28 -4.99 3.52 4.39
CA LEU A 28 -6.13 4.09 5.08
C LEU A 28 -7.25 4.38 4.06
N ALA A 29 -6.96 5.09 2.96
CA ALA A 29 -7.93 5.38 1.92
C ALA A 29 -8.53 4.10 1.31
N LEU A 30 -7.71 3.09 1.05
CA LEU A 30 -8.14 1.79 0.52
C LEU A 30 -9.08 1.06 1.49
N THR A 31 -8.85 1.20 2.81
CA THR A 31 -9.60 0.47 3.85
C THR A 31 -10.94 1.12 4.18
N LEU A 32 -11.08 2.45 4.05
CA LEU A 32 -12.25 3.22 4.46
C LEU A 32 -13.61 2.66 3.98
N PRO A 33 -13.79 2.21 2.72
CA PRO A 33 -15.07 1.70 2.24
C PRO A 33 -15.48 0.35 2.83
N TYR A 34 -14.56 -0.34 3.51
CA TYR A 34 -14.76 -1.72 3.98
C TYR A 34 -15.08 -1.78 5.48
N ASP A 35 -15.82 -2.81 5.87
CA ASP A 35 -16.06 -3.18 7.27
C ASP A 35 -15.13 -4.34 7.67
N ALA A 36 -14.99 -4.58 8.96
CA ALA A 36 -14.21 -5.71 9.47
C ALA A 36 -14.64 -7.07 8.87
N LYS A 37 -15.91 -7.22 8.45
CA LYS A 37 -16.40 -8.43 7.78
C LYS A 37 -15.77 -8.67 6.40
N ALA A 38 -15.22 -7.62 5.77
CA ALA A 38 -14.58 -7.68 4.46
C ALA A 38 -13.05 -7.93 4.54
N TRP A 39 -12.54 -8.37 5.70
CA TRP A 39 -11.10 -8.57 5.94
C TRP A 39 -10.40 -9.43 4.87
N LYS A 40 -11.06 -10.51 4.38
CA LYS A 40 -10.50 -11.36 3.33
C LYS A 40 -10.27 -10.60 2.03
N ARG A 41 -11.21 -9.73 1.67
CA ARG A 41 -11.09 -8.88 0.48
C ARG A 41 -9.96 -7.87 0.64
N LEU A 42 -9.84 -7.26 1.82
CA LEU A 42 -8.75 -6.33 2.11
C LEU A 42 -7.39 -7.02 2.06
N LEU A 43 -7.26 -8.22 2.64
CA LEU A 43 -6.01 -8.98 2.53
C LEU A 43 -5.62 -9.24 1.08
N ILE A 44 -6.57 -9.67 0.24
CA ILE A 44 -6.32 -9.87 -1.20
C ILE A 44 -5.84 -8.57 -1.86
N LEU A 45 -6.48 -7.43 -1.57
CA LEU A 45 -6.09 -6.15 -2.15
C LEU A 45 -4.70 -5.70 -1.68
N VAL A 46 -4.38 -5.90 -0.40
CA VAL A 46 -3.05 -5.63 0.16
C VAL A 46 -2.00 -6.49 -0.54
N SER A 47 -2.23 -7.81 -0.66
CA SER A 47 -1.29 -8.72 -1.34
C SER A 47 -1.13 -8.37 -2.83
N ILE A 48 -2.20 -7.92 -3.50
CA ILE A 48 -2.12 -7.43 -4.89
C ILE A 48 -1.26 -6.15 -4.97
N PHE A 49 -1.38 -5.24 -4.01
CA PHE A 49 -0.54 -4.05 -3.94
C PHE A 49 0.93 -4.42 -3.72
N THR A 50 1.23 -5.31 -2.74
CA THR A 50 2.59 -5.82 -2.50
C THR A 50 3.16 -6.50 -3.75
N LEU A 51 2.35 -7.27 -4.46
CA LEU A 51 2.75 -7.90 -5.71
C LEU A 51 3.17 -6.85 -6.75
N GLY A 52 2.37 -5.81 -6.97
CA GLY A 52 2.69 -4.70 -7.87
C GLY A 52 3.98 -3.99 -7.47
N HIS A 53 4.13 -3.70 -6.18
CA HIS A 53 5.31 -3.09 -5.60
C HIS A 53 6.56 -3.94 -5.83
N THR A 54 6.47 -5.24 -5.57
CA THR A 54 7.58 -6.19 -5.75
C THR A 54 7.95 -6.37 -7.23
N ILE A 55 6.97 -6.44 -8.12
CA ILE A 55 7.21 -6.52 -9.57
C ILE A 55 7.98 -5.28 -10.05
N SER A 56 7.59 -4.09 -9.64
CA SER A 56 8.26 -2.86 -10.06
C SER A 56 9.69 -2.76 -9.52
N LEU A 57 9.91 -3.18 -8.28
CA LEU A 57 11.26 -3.29 -7.72
C LEU A 57 12.10 -4.30 -8.50
N PHE A 58 11.55 -5.48 -8.79
CA PHE A 58 12.21 -6.49 -9.60
C PHE A 58 12.65 -5.92 -10.95
N LEU A 59 11.73 -5.28 -11.67
CA LEU A 59 12.02 -4.69 -12.98
C LEU A 59 13.11 -3.60 -12.89
N SER A 60 13.12 -2.82 -11.83
CA SER A 60 14.13 -1.78 -11.60
C SER A 60 15.49 -2.37 -11.22
N VAL A 61 15.51 -3.38 -10.32
CA VAL A 61 16.73 -4.05 -9.85
C VAL A 61 17.49 -4.76 -10.98
N PHE A 62 16.76 -5.26 -11.97
CA PHE A 62 17.31 -5.90 -13.16
C PHE A 62 17.47 -4.96 -14.37
N ASP A 63 17.40 -3.65 -14.14
CA ASP A 63 17.58 -2.60 -15.16
C ASP A 63 16.60 -2.68 -16.35
N VAL A 64 15.47 -3.36 -16.21
CA VAL A 64 14.42 -3.47 -17.23
C VAL A 64 13.63 -2.17 -17.36
N VAL A 65 13.40 -1.49 -16.22
CA VAL A 65 12.67 -0.22 -16.16
C VAL A 65 13.49 0.81 -15.39
N LYS A 66 13.68 1.98 -16.00
CA LYS A 66 14.35 3.14 -15.40
C LYS A 66 13.42 4.34 -15.47
N ILE A 67 12.94 4.81 -14.34
CA ILE A 67 12.07 5.98 -14.24
C ILE A 67 12.77 7.04 -13.40
N LYS A 68 12.57 8.30 -13.79
CA LYS A 68 13.10 9.44 -13.01
C LYS A 68 12.38 9.50 -11.66
N PRO A 69 13.08 9.56 -10.53
CA PRO A 69 12.45 9.65 -9.20
C PRO A 69 11.38 10.74 -9.10
N THR A 70 11.66 11.91 -9.65
CA THR A 70 10.72 13.05 -9.65
C THR A 70 9.35 12.74 -10.29
N MET A 71 9.31 11.86 -11.30
CA MET A 71 8.02 11.44 -11.89
C MET A 71 7.22 10.57 -10.91
N VAL A 72 7.90 9.68 -10.21
CA VAL A 72 7.25 8.79 -9.25
C VAL A 72 6.76 9.57 -8.02
N GLU A 73 7.55 10.52 -7.52
CA GLU A 73 7.18 11.42 -6.43
C GLU A 73 5.89 12.21 -6.71
N ILE A 74 5.59 12.51 -7.98
CA ILE A 74 4.33 13.15 -8.40
C ILE A 74 3.20 12.10 -8.54
N LEU A 75 3.51 10.91 -9.07
CA LEU A 75 2.50 9.89 -9.32
C LEU A 75 1.94 9.28 -8.03
N ILE A 76 2.75 9.12 -7.00
CA ILE A 76 2.32 8.55 -5.71
C ILE A 76 1.16 9.38 -5.11
N PRO A 77 1.30 10.68 -4.83
CA PRO A 77 0.19 11.47 -4.28
C PRO A 77 -1.02 11.53 -5.22
N ILE A 78 -0.83 11.46 -6.54
CA ILE A 78 -1.94 11.38 -7.49
C ILE A 78 -2.75 10.09 -7.28
N THR A 79 -2.12 8.94 -7.06
CA THR A 79 -2.84 7.68 -6.80
C THR A 79 -3.62 7.71 -5.49
N ILE A 80 -3.05 8.34 -4.46
CA ILE A 80 -3.71 8.56 -3.17
C ILE A 80 -4.93 9.47 -3.36
N LEU A 81 -4.77 10.59 -4.04
CA LEU A 81 -5.84 11.54 -4.34
C LEU A 81 -6.98 10.90 -5.14
N ILE A 82 -6.66 10.10 -6.16
CA ILE A 82 -7.66 9.36 -6.94
C ILE A 82 -8.48 8.44 -6.03
N THR A 83 -7.82 7.72 -5.10
CA THR A 83 -8.48 6.83 -4.16
C THR A 83 -9.39 7.61 -3.20
N ALA A 84 -8.93 8.75 -2.69
CA ALA A 84 -9.71 9.60 -1.81
C ALA A 84 -10.93 10.21 -2.53
N ILE A 85 -10.76 10.74 -3.73
CA ILE A 85 -11.86 11.27 -4.57
C ILE A 85 -12.87 10.16 -4.88
N TYR A 86 -12.41 8.96 -5.23
CA TYR A 86 -13.29 7.82 -5.46
C TYR A 86 -14.15 7.51 -4.22
N ASN A 87 -13.56 7.54 -3.03
CA ASN A 87 -14.29 7.36 -1.77
C ASN A 87 -15.33 8.46 -1.54
N LEU A 88 -15.00 9.72 -1.81
CA LEU A 88 -15.91 10.86 -1.68
C LEU A 88 -17.13 10.72 -2.64
N ILE A 89 -16.90 10.34 -3.88
CA ILE A 89 -17.95 10.18 -4.89
C ILE A 89 -18.81 8.95 -4.57
N SER A 90 -18.20 7.84 -4.21
CA SER A 90 -18.91 6.58 -3.94
C SER A 90 -19.63 6.57 -2.58
N GLN A 91 -19.19 7.42 -1.65
CA GLN A 91 -19.71 7.51 -0.27
C GLN A 91 -19.86 6.14 0.40
N GLY A 92 -18.98 5.20 0.08
CA GLY A 92 -19.00 3.84 0.59
C GLY A 92 -20.13 2.95 0.05
N LYS A 93 -21.01 3.46 -0.82
CA LYS A 93 -22.11 2.67 -1.38
C LYS A 93 -21.64 1.52 -2.27
N LYS A 94 -20.47 1.66 -2.89
CA LYS A 94 -19.93 0.71 -3.87
C LYS A 94 -18.86 -0.24 -3.34
N GLY A 95 -18.16 0.08 -2.28
CA GLY A 95 -17.03 -0.71 -1.79
C GLY A 95 -17.32 -2.21 -1.58
N LYS A 96 -18.59 -2.56 -1.37
CA LYS A 96 -19.07 -3.94 -1.22
C LYS A 96 -19.46 -4.60 -2.55
N ASN A 97 -19.83 -3.81 -3.55
CA ASN A 97 -20.38 -4.26 -4.84
C ASN A 97 -19.41 -4.09 -6.02
N ASP A 98 -18.27 -3.42 -5.82
CA ASP A 98 -17.28 -3.26 -6.87
C ASP A 98 -16.66 -4.62 -7.22
N SER A 99 -16.46 -4.86 -8.51
CA SER A 99 -15.75 -6.05 -8.95
C SER A 99 -14.35 -6.09 -8.31
N LEU A 100 -14.05 -7.18 -7.62
CA LEU A 100 -12.72 -7.39 -7.04
C LEU A 100 -11.63 -7.28 -8.12
N SER A 101 -11.94 -7.73 -9.34
CA SER A 101 -11.02 -7.68 -10.48
C SER A 101 -10.67 -6.24 -10.86
N PHE A 102 -11.64 -5.33 -10.91
CA PHE A 102 -11.39 -3.93 -11.25
C PHE A 102 -10.58 -3.21 -10.16
N VAL A 103 -11.03 -3.32 -8.90
CA VAL A 103 -10.33 -2.70 -7.77
C VAL A 103 -8.93 -3.30 -7.63
N GLY A 104 -8.80 -4.63 -7.79
CA GLY A 104 -7.50 -5.30 -7.76
C GLY A 104 -6.55 -4.84 -8.86
N PHE A 105 -7.05 -4.64 -10.09
CA PHE A 105 -6.24 -4.10 -11.19
C PHE A 105 -5.72 -2.70 -10.88
N VAL A 106 -6.57 -1.81 -10.38
CA VAL A 106 -6.17 -0.46 -9.97
C VAL A 106 -5.16 -0.51 -8.82
N THR A 107 -5.40 -1.37 -7.83
CA THR A 107 -4.51 -1.56 -6.69
C THR A 107 -3.13 -2.10 -7.12
N LEU A 108 -3.09 -3.05 -8.06
CA LEU A 108 -1.84 -3.55 -8.66
C LEU A 108 -1.04 -2.42 -9.33
N PHE A 109 -1.73 -1.61 -10.14
CA PHE A 109 -1.11 -0.49 -10.85
C PHE A 109 -0.55 0.55 -9.86
N PHE A 110 -1.29 0.86 -8.80
CA PHE A 110 -0.80 1.76 -7.75
C PHE A 110 0.39 1.15 -7.00
N GLY A 111 0.36 -0.15 -6.72
CA GLY A 111 1.51 -0.87 -6.16
C GLY A 111 2.77 -0.72 -7.02
N ILE A 112 2.64 -0.87 -8.34
CA ILE A 112 3.76 -0.67 -9.28
C ILE A 112 4.34 0.73 -9.16
N ILE A 113 3.51 1.77 -9.11
CA ILE A 113 3.96 3.16 -8.96
C ILE A 113 4.73 3.33 -7.64
N HIS A 114 4.17 2.86 -6.52
CA HIS A 114 4.79 2.99 -5.21
C HIS A 114 6.14 2.26 -5.12
N GLY A 115 6.25 1.05 -5.71
CA GLY A 115 7.51 0.31 -5.71
C GLY A 115 8.62 1.00 -6.53
N LEU A 116 8.28 1.66 -7.62
CA LEU A 116 9.24 2.45 -8.39
C LEU A 116 9.83 3.61 -7.57
N GLY A 117 9.06 4.18 -6.62
CA GLY A 117 9.55 5.24 -5.74
C GLY A 117 10.70 4.81 -4.84
N PHE A 118 10.71 3.57 -4.39
CA PHE A 118 11.74 3.02 -3.52
C PHE A 118 12.92 2.38 -4.26
N SER A 119 12.80 2.21 -5.57
CA SER A 119 13.74 1.43 -6.38
C SER A 119 15.18 1.94 -6.34
N GLY A 120 15.39 3.26 -6.31
CA GLY A 120 16.71 3.87 -6.26
C GLY A 120 17.46 3.53 -4.96
N TYR A 121 16.79 3.69 -3.81
CA TYR A 121 17.35 3.32 -2.51
C TYR A 121 17.61 1.82 -2.43
N PHE A 122 16.62 1.00 -2.83
CA PHE A 122 16.74 -0.46 -2.75
C PHE A 122 17.91 -0.99 -3.58
N ASN A 123 18.09 -0.46 -4.80
CA ASN A 123 19.26 -0.80 -5.63
C ASN A 123 20.60 -0.47 -4.97
N SER A 124 20.66 0.60 -4.18
CA SER A 124 21.91 1.02 -3.52
C SER A 124 22.35 0.10 -2.38
N ILE A 125 21.43 -0.66 -1.79
CA ILE A 125 21.69 -1.55 -0.65
C ILE A 125 21.81 -3.03 -1.03
N LEU A 126 21.48 -3.37 -2.29
CA LEU A 126 21.54 -4.76 -2.75
C LEU A 126 22.96 -5.22 -3.09
N PRO A 127 23.26 -6.52 -2.92
CA PRO A 127 24.52 -7.12 -3.38
C PRO A 127 24.68 -6.99 -4.90
N GLY A 128 25.94 -6.97 -5.38
CA GLY A 128 26.26 -6.71 -6.79
C GLY A 128 25.83 -7.80 -7.77
N ASN A 129 25.71 -9.06 -7.33
CA ASN A 129 25.38 -10.20 -8.20
C ASN A 129 23.87 -10.35 -8.39
N ALA A 130 23.42 -10.61 -9.63
CA ALA A 130 22.00 -10.73 -9.96
C ALA A 130 21.31 -11.88 -9.21
N THR A 131 22.00 -13.03 -9.05
CA THR A 131 21.46 -14.21 -8.33
C THR A 131 21.21 -13.94 -6.86
N ASP A 132 21.99 -13.05 -6.25
CA ASP A 132 21.96 -12.77 -4.82
C ASP A 132 20.88 -11.71 -4.47
N LYS A 133 20.27 -11.08 -5.47
CA LYS A 133 19.25 -10.03 -5.28
C LYS A 133 17.83 -10.57 -5.01
N LEU A 134 17.53 -11.81 -5.40
CA LEU A 134 16.19 -12.38 -5.31
C LEU A 134 15.72 -12.57 -3.87
N TRP A 135 16.56 -13.15 -3.01
CA TRP A 135 16.20 -13.37 -1.62
C TRP A 135 15.95 -12.07 -0.84
N PRO A 136 16.85 -11.07 -0.90
CA PRO A 136 16.59 -9.75 -0.32
C PRO A 136 15.27 -9.13 -0.76
N LEU A 137 14.91 -9.28 -2.03
CA LEU A 137 13.66 -8.73 -2.57
C LEU A 137 12.42 -9.42 -2.00
N LEU A 138 12.46 -10.75 -1.82
CA LEU A 138 11.37 -11.50 -1.20
C LEU A 138 11.25 -11.19 0.30
N GLU A 139 12.36 -11.11 1.00
CA GLU A 139 12.41 -10.75 2.43
C GLU A 139 11.85 -9.35 2.66
N PHE A 140 12.23 -8.40 1.82
CA PHE A 140 11.70 -7.04 1.82
C PHE A 140 10.18 -7.03 1.55
N ALA A 141 9.71 -7.78 0.55
CA ALA A 141 8.28 -7.89 0.23
C ALA A 141 7.46 -8.45 1.41
N LEU A 142 8.00 -9.44 2.14
CA LEU A 142 7.35 -9.96 3.36
C LEU A 142 7.28 -8.91 4.47
N GLY A 143 8.30 -8.07 4.60
CA GLY A 143 8.31 -6.94 5.54
C GLY A 143 7.23 -5.91 5.18
N ILE A 144 7.13 -5.54 3.91
CA ILE A 144 6.05 -4.66 3.40
C ILE A 144 4.68 -5.24 3.71
N GLU A 145 4.42 -6.49 3.32
CA GLU A 145 3.14 -7.16 3.52
C GLU A 145 2.72 -7.14 5.00
N THR A 146 3.67 -7.46 5.89
CA THR A 146 3.43 -7.47 7.34
C THR A 146 3.04 -6.09 7.86
N ALA A 147 3.75 -5.03 7.44
CA ALA A 147 3.44 -3.66 7.82
C ALA A 147 2.07 -3.21 7.30
N GLN A 148 1.75 -3.53 6.06
CA GLN A 148 0.47 -3.18 5.43
C GLN A 148 -0.71 -3.86 6.13
N ILE A 149 -0.60 -5.15 6.44
CA ILE A 149 -1.63 -5.88 7.20
C ILE A 149 -1.83 -5.22 8.57
N THR A 150 -0.75 -4.83 9.24
CA THR A 150 -0.82 -4.15 10.54
C THR A 150 -1.58 -2.83 10.42
N ILE A 151 -1.28 -2.00 9.42
CA ILE A 151 -1.98 -0.72 9.19
C ILE A 151 -3.46 -0.95 8.89
N VAL A 152 -3.80 -1.92 8.04
CA VAL A 152 -5.19 -2.24 7.70
C VAL A 152 -5.97 -2.71 8.92
N ILE A 153 -5.39 -3.55 9.77
CA ILE A 153 -6.02 -3.99 11.02
C ILE A 153 -6.27 -2.78 11.93
N LEU A 154 -5.29 -1.90 12.11
CA LEU A 154 -5.43 -0.70 12.92
C LEU A 154 -6.51 0.24 12.34
N ALA A 155 -6.54 0.44 11.02
CA ALA A 155 -7.55 1.26 10.37
C ALA A 155 -8.98 0.69 10.57
N LEU A 156 -9.14 -0.63 10.49
CA LEU A 156 -10.42 -1.29 10.76
C LEU A 156 -10.84 -1.16 12.23
N ILE A 157 -9.91 -1.29 13.16
CA ILE A 157 -10.17 -1.11 14.59
C ILE A 157 -10.60 0.33 14.87
N ILE A 158 -9.85 1.33 14.38
CA ILE A 158 -10.17 2.74 14.53
C ILE A 158 -11.55 3.04 13.94
N GLY A 159 -11.81 2.58 12.71
CA GLY A 159 -13.11 2.75 12.07
C GLY A 159 -14.26 2.13 12.88
N TYR A 160 -14.07 0.94 13.43
CA TYR A 160 -15.05 0.28 14.30
C TYR A 160 -15.29 1.07 15.58
N VAL A 161 -14.24 1.51 16.26
CA VAL A 161 -14.32 2.31 17.49
C VAL A 161 -15.06 3.62 17.23
N VAL A 162 -14.71 4.35 16.20
CA VAL A 162 -15.34 5.64 15.85
C VAL A 162 -16.82 5.46 15.55
N GLN A 163 -17.17 4.45 14.77
CA GLN A 163 -18.57 4.21 14.40
C GLN A 163 -19.41 3.69 15.59
N THR A 164 -18.81 2.92 16.51
CA THR A 164 -19.55 2.32 17.63
C THR A 164 -19.63 3.24 18.84
N LEU A 165 -18.49 3.82 19.27
CA LEU A 165 -18.43 4.67 20.47
C LEU A 165 -18.92 6.09 20.20
N PHE A 166 -18.51 6.69 19.10
CA PHE A 166 -18.88 8.07 18.74
C PHE A 166 -20.15 8.13 17.87
N LYS A 167 -20.74 6.97 17.54
CA LYS A 167 -21.97 6.88 16.74
C LYS A 167 -21.86 7.58 15.37
N PHE A 168 -20.66 7.71 14.85
CA PHE A 168 -20.45 8.22 13.49
C PHE A 168 -21.06 7.27 12.46
N SER A 169 -21.82 7.81 11.51
CA SER A 169 -22.25 6.97 10.40
C SER A 169 -21.04 6.57 9.54
N LYS A 170 -21.11 5.39 8.91
CA LYS A 170 -20.06 4.94 7.99
C LYS A 170 -19.79 5.97 6.88
N ARG A 171 -20.86 6.59 6.38
CA ARG A 171 -20.77 7.64 5.37
C ARG A 171 -19.96 8.83 5.87
N ASP A 172 -20.27 9.34 7.05
CA ASP A 172 -19.60 10.52 7.62
C ASP A 172 -18.12 10.20 7.90
N TRP A 173 -17.83 8.98 8.38
CA TRP A 173 -16.46 8.51 8.56
C TRP A 173 -15.66 8.54 7.24
N ILE A 174 -16.22 7.96 6.16
CA ILE A 174 -15.58 7.95 4.86
C ILE A 174 -15.38 9.38 4.34
N LEU A 175 -16.41 10.21 4.39
CA LEU A 175 -16.34 11.59 3.91
C LEU A 175 -15.31 12.40 4.69
N SER A 176 -15.34 12.34 6.03
CA SER A 176 -14.41 13.09 6.87
C SER A 176 -12.97 12.70 6.58
N VAL A 177 -12.63 11.40 6.66
CA VAL A 177 -11.25 10.96 6.49
C VAL A 177 -10.76 11.18 5.06
N SER A 178 -11.58 10.89 4.03
CA SER A 178 -11.18 11.10 2.64
C SER A 178 -11.02 12.58 2.26
N SER A 179 -11.64 13.51 3.00
CA SER A 179 -11.45 14.95 2.81
C SER A 179 -10.15 15.49 3.42
N PHE A 180 -9.56 14.74 4.36
CA PHE A 180 -8.26 15.07 4.95
C PHE A 180 -7.08 14.48 4.18
N ILE A 181 -7.32 13.45 3.37
CA ILE A 181 -6.34 12.82 2.48
C ILE A 181 -6.14 13.66 1.20
#